data_ec40170c70f4e7e960173274249e1526
#
_entry.id   ec40170c70f4e7e960173274249e1526
#
_cell.length_a   1.000
_cell.length_b   1.000
_cell.length_c   1.000
_cell.angle_alpha   90.00
_cell.angle_beta   90.00
_cell.angle_gamma   90.00
#
_symmetry.space_group_name_H-M   'P 1'
#
loop_
_entity.id
_entity.type
_entity.pdbx_description
1 polymer ?
#
loop_
_entity_poly.entity_id
_entity_poly.type
_entity_poly.pdbx_seq_one_letter_code
_entity_poly.pdbx_strand_id
1 'polypeptide(L)'
;MTSIDFHFNTPDRLEYACRLTRKILNSGQAKVESPLVVFCSERPRLDHFDDLLWSLWPEEFIPHAHVALPEAQDSPILLTDEDIKLDVHSLLLNLDDAPPPFFARYARLFEVVSTDDADRAKARERFSFYRDRGYAINNYDLSKKS
;
A
#
# COMPACT_ATOMS: atom_id res chain seq x y z
N MET A 1 5.98 -17.19 3.05
CA MET A 1 6.70 -16.29 2.12
C MET A 1 5.76 -15.23 1.61
N THR A 2 6.24 -14.02 1.44
CA THR A 2 5.41 -12.90 1.00
C THR A 2 4.97 -13.05 -0.46
N SER A 3 3.70 -12.88 -0.73
CA SER A 3 3.17 -12.77 -2.10
C SER A 3 3.10 -11.29 -2.48
N ILE A 4 3.54 -10.95 -3.69
CA ILE A 4 3.65 -9.56 -4.12
C ILE A 4 2.74 -9.29 -5.31
N ASP A 5 1.90 -8.25 -5.19
CA ASP A 5 1.00 -7.82 -6.25
C ASP A 5 1.45 -6.47 -6.79
N PHE A 6 1.78 -6.42 -8.08
CA PHE A 6 2.09 -5.18 -8.80
C PHE A 6 0.87 -4.72 -9.60
N HIS A 7 0.33 -3.56 -9.24
CA HIS A 7 -0.71 -2.87 -9.98
C HIS A 7 -0.05 -1.75 -10.76
N PHE A 8 -0.05 -1.79 -12.08
CA PHE A 8 0.72 -0.84 -12.88
C PHE A 8 -0.11 -0.24 -14.01
N ASN A 9 0.41 0.85 -14.59
CA ASN A 9 -0.25 1.65 -15.63
C ASN A 9 -1.45 2.45 -15.12
N THR A 10 -1.39 2.95 -13.88
CA THR A 10 -2.38 3.93 -13.41
C THR A 10 -1.90 5.35 -13.71
N PRO A 11 -2.79 6.28 -14.08
CA PRO A 11 -2.39 7.67 -14.27
C PRO A 11 -1.86 8.35 -13.01
N ASP A 12 -2.37 7.98 -11.83
CA ASP A 12 -2.01 8.59 -10.55
C ASP A 12 -1.79 7.49 -9.51
N ARG A 13 -0.56 7.40 -9.01
CA ARG A 13 -0.15 6.35 -8.07
C ARG A 13 -0.93 6.43 -6.75
N LEU A 14 -0.97 7.61 -6.14
CA LEU A 14 -1.60 7.76 -4.82
C LEU A 14 -3.12 7.62 -4.90
N GLU A 15 -3.74 8.17 -5.93
CA GLU A 15 -5.19 8.02 -6.11
C GLU A 15 -5.57 6.55 -6.27
N TYR A 16 -4.84 5.79 -7.09
CA TYR A 16 -5.12 4.37 -7.24
C TYR A 16 -4.87 3.62 -5.93
N ALA A 17 -3.79 3.98 -5.21
CA ALA A 17 -3.50 3.37 -3.91
C ALA A 17 -4.67 3.56 -2.94
N CYS A 18 -5.32 4.73 -2.96
CA CYS A 18 -6.53 4.96 -2.16
C CYS A 18 -7.68 4.06 -2.61
N ARG A 19 -7.89 3.90 -3.91
CA ARG A 19 -8.93 3.01 -4.46
C ARG A 19 -8.68 1.56 -4.08
N LEU A 20 -7.44 1.12 -4.14
CA LEU A 20 -7.05 -0.23 -3.73
C LEU A 20 -7.29 -0.43 -2.24
N THR A 21 -6.92 0.55 -1.42
CA THR A 21 -7.16 0.52 0.03
C THR A 21 -8.64 0.36 0.34
N ARG A 22 -9.48 1.14 -0.32
CA ARG A 22 -10.93 1.06 -0.17
C ARG A 22 -11.46 -0.32 -0.57
N LYS A 23 -10.97 -0.85 -1.67
CA LYS A 23 -11.36 -2.18 -2.16
C LYS A 23 -10.96 -3.28 -1.16
N ILE A 24 -9.75 -3.21 -0.63
CA ILE A 24 -9.26 -4.17 0.36
C ILE A 24 -10.12 -4.11 1.62
N LEU A 25 -10.44 -2.92 2.10
CA LEU A 25 -11.30 -2.73 3.25
C LEU A 25 -12.69 -3.32 3.01
N ASN A 26 -13.30 -3.01 1.86
CA ASN A 26 -14.66 -3.46 1.53
C ASN A 26 -14.73 -4.97 1.29
N SER A 27 -13.63 -5.61 0.92
CA SER A 27 -13.56 -7.06 0.75
C SER A 27 -13.48 -7.82 2.07
N GLY A 28 -13.27 -7.13 3.18
CA GLY A 28 -13.11 -7.74 4.49
C GLY A 28 -11.71 -8.28 4.77
N GLN A 29 -10.73 -8.05 3.90
CA GLN A 29 -9.36 -8.49 4.12
C GLN A 29 -8.66 -7.67 5.20
N ALA A 30 -8.93 -6.36 5.27
CA ALA A 30 -8.37 -5.48 6.30
C ALA A 30 -9.32 -5.40 7.48
N LYS A 31 -8.81 -5.69 8.66
CA LYS A 31 -9.55 -5.68 9.93
C LYS A 31 -8.68 -5.08 11.02
N VAL A 32 -9.30 -4.68 12.13
CA VAL A 32 -8.56 -4.12 13.27
C VAL A 32 -7.50 -5.11 13.78
N GLU A 33 -7.83 -6.39 13.89
CA GLU A 33 -6.92 -7.43 14.35
C GLU A 33 -5.92 -7.90 13.28
N SER A 34 -6.14 -7.52 12.03
CA SER A 34 -5.25 -7.83 10.90
C SER A 34 -5.29 -6.67 9.90
N PRO A 35 -4.69 -5.53 10.26
CA PRO A 35 -4.84 -4.30 9.47
C PRO A 35 -4.04 -4.31 8.18
N LEU A 36 -4.47 -3.46 7.25
CA LEU A 36 -3.64 -3.04 6.14
C LEU A 36 -2.68 -1.96 6.64
N VAL A 37 -1.39 -2.17 6.48
CA VAL A 37 -0.37 -1.17 6.80
C VAL A 37 0.03 -0.46 5.53
N VAL A 38 -0.10 0.86 5.51
CA VAL A 38 0.34 1.72 4.41
C VAL A 38 1.63 2.40 4.84
N PHE A 39 2.71 2.10 4.13
CA PHE A 39 4.04 2.58 4.49
C PHE A 39 4.59 3.55 3.44
N CYS A 40 5.12 4.67 3.92
CA CYS A 40 5.93 5.58 3.14
C CYS A 40 6.91 6.30 4.07
N SER A 41 8.20 6.18 3.79
CA SER A 41 9.22 6.85 4.60
C SER A 41 9.20 8.38 4.42
N GLU A 42 8.62 8.86 3.32
CA GLU A 42 8.46 10.29 3.06
C GLU A 42 7.13 10.78 3.62
N ARG A 43 7.18 11.48 4.75
CA ARG A 43 6.00 11.95 5.46
C ARG A 43 5.08 12.82 4.60
N PRO A 44 5.57 13.76 3.77
CA PRO A 44 4.69 14.54 2.91
C PRO A 44 3.84 13.69 1.95
N ARG A 45 4.42 12.63 1.40
CA ARG A 45 3.68 11.71 0.52
C ARG A 45 2.64 10.93 1.31
N LEU A 46 2.98 10.47 2.50
CA LEU A 46 2.05 9.76 3.37
C LEU A 46 0.86 10.66 3.77
N ASP A 47 1.15 11.92 4.11
CA ASP A 47 0.13 12.89 4.46
C ASP A 47 -0.79 13.20 3.26
N HIS A 48 -0.25 13.25 2.05
CA HIS A 48 -1.04 13.42 0.85
C HIS A 48 -1.99 12.23 0.63
N PHE A 49 -1.50 11.02 0.85
CA PHE A 49 -2.35 9.81 0.81
C PHE A 49 -3.49 9.90 1.82
N ASP A 50 -3.17 10.31 3.06
CA ASP A 50 -4.15 10.50 4.12
C ASP A 50 -5.25 11.50 3.69
N ASP A 51 -4.84 12.65 3.17
CA ASP A 51 -5.77 13.67 2.68
C ASP A 51 -6.68 13.14 1.56
N LEU A 52 -6.13 12.35 0.64
CA LEU A 52 -6.90 11.74 -0.44
C LEU A 52 -7.94 10.75 0.10
N LEU A 53 -7.60 9.95 1.10
CA LEU A 53 -8.55 9.03 1.72
C LEU A 53 -9.75 9.76 2.32
N TRP A 54 -9.52 10.97 2.87
CA TRP A 54 -10.61 11.80 3.40
C TRP A 54 -11.45 12.44 2.31
N SER A 55 -10.87 12.79 1.16
CA SER A 55 -11.50 13.65 0.16
C SER A 55 -12.07 12.96 -1.06
N LEU A 56 -11.55 11.78 -1.46
CA LEU A 56 -12.01 11.12 -2.69
C LEU A 56 -13.47 10.66 -2.61
N TRP A 57 -13.93 10.26 -1.43
CA TRP A 57 -15.30 9.80 -1.23
C TRP A 57 -15.90 10.55 -0.02
N PRO A 58 -16.32 11.81 -0.22
CA PRO A 58 -16.70 12.66 0.91
C PRO A 58 -17.92 12.16 1.70
N GLU A 59 -18.73 11.29 1.09
CA GLU A 59 -19.90 10.72 1.77
C GLU A 59 -19.60 9.38 2.45
N GLU A 60 -18.38 8.87 2.28
CA GLU A 60 -17.95 7.63 2.92
C GLU A 60 -16.94 7.92 4.02
N PHE A 61 -17.05 7.18 5.11
CA PHE A 61 -16.01 7.17 6.12
C PHE A 61 -15.13 5.94 5.91
N ILE A 62 -13.85 6.15 5.59
CA ILE A 62 -12.86 5.08 5.49
C ILE A 62 -12.00 5.14 6.75
N PRO A 63 -12.20 4.22 7.70
CA PRO A 63 -11.47 4.28 8.97
C PRO A 63 -9.97 4.01 8.74
N HIS A 64 -9.16 5.00 9.09
CA HIS A 64 -7.70 4.91 8.98
C HIS A 64 -7.07 5.88 9.97
N ALA A 65 -5.85 5.57 10.41
CA ALA A 65 -5.12 6.44 11.33
C ALA A 65 -3.62 6.23 11.19
N HIS A 66 -2.86 7.32 11.37
CA HIS A 66 -1.42 7.22 11.55
C HIS A 66 -1.14 6.48 12.88
N VAL A 67 -0.12 5.60 12.88
CA VAL A 67 0.18 4.75 14.04
C VAL A 67 0.51 5.53 15.32
N ALA A 68 0.94 6.79 15.18
CA ALA A 68 1.20 7.66 16.33
C ALA A 68 -0.07 8.16 17.04
N LEU A 69 -1.24 8.00 16.41
CA LEU A 69 -2.51 8.48 16.97
C LEU A 69 -3.18 7.41 17.83
N PRO A 70 -3.92 7.81 18.90
CA PRO A 70 -4.64 6.82 19.72
C PRO A 70 -5.66 6.00 18.93
N GLU A 71 -6.29 6.59 17.91
CA GLU A 71 -7.29 5.93 17.05
C GLU A 71 -6.72 4.73 16.29
N ALA A 72 -5.39 4.63 16.19
CA ALA A 72 -4.74 3.54 15.46
C ALA A 72 -5.12 2.16 16.00
N GLN A 73 -5.29 2.03 17.31
CA GLN A 73 -5.63 0.72 17.90
C GLN A 73 -6.99 0.18 17.43
N ASP A 74 -7.87 1.05 16.95
CA ASP A 74 -9.22 0.67 16.51
C ASP A 74 -9.39 0.81 14.98
N SER A 75 -8.30 1.02 14.26
CA SER A 75 -8.35 1.23 12.81
C SER A 75 -7.92 -0.01 12.02
N PRO A 76 -8.67 -0.39 10.98
CA PRO A 76 -8.28 -1.49 10.09
C PRO A 76 -7.22 -1.09 9.06
N ILE A 77 -6.93 0.20 8.93
CA ILE A 77 -5.90 0.75 8.03
C ILE A 77 -4.99 1.64 8.85
N LEU A 78 -3.70 1.30 8.84
CA LEU A 78 -2.68 2.02 9.59
C LEU A 78 -1.70 2.70 8.65
N LEU A 79 -1.44 3.97 8.87
CA LEU A 79 -0.44 4.73 8.11
C LEU A 79 0.82 4.86 8.95
N THR A 80 1.98 4.62 8.34
CA THR A 80 3.25 4.72 9.06
C THR A 80 4.39 5.15 8.15
N ASP A 81 5.33 5.88 8.71
CA ASP A 81 6.60 6.24 8.05
C ASP A 81 7.78 5.42 8.56
N GLU A 82 7.51 4.42 9.39
CA GLU A 82 8.55 3.53 9.93
C GLU A 82 8.01 2.11 10.10
N ASP A 83 8.91 1.16 10.37
CA ASP A 83 8.53 -0.20 10.70
C ASP A 83 7.77 -0.23 12.04
N ILE A 84 6.68 -1.00 12.08
CA ILE A 84 5.86 -1.13 13.28
C ILE A 84 5.75 -2.59 13.69
N LYS A 85 5.55 -2.81 14.98
CA LYS A 85 5.33 -4.13 15.54
C LYS A 85 3.83 -4.38 15.66
N LEU A 86 3.39 -5.50 15.08
CA LEU A 86 2.01 -5.97 15.17
C LEU A 86 2.03 -7.42 15.58
N ASP A 87 0.91 -7.89 16.16
CA ASP A 87 0.75 -9.32 16.44
C ASP A 87 0.62 -10.14 15.17
N VAL A 88 -0.01 -9.54 14.13
CA VAL A 88 -0.21 -10.17 12.83
C VAL A 88 0.22 -9.20 11.73
N HIS A 89 1.14 -9.64 10.87
CA HIS A 89 1.62 -8.86 9.72
C HIS A 89 1.02 -9.46 8.44
N SER A 90 -0.17 -9.03 8.06
CA SER A 90 -0.89 -9.59 6.90
C SER A 90 -0.68 -8.82 5.61
N LEU A 91 -1.04 -7.54 5.60
CA LEU A 91 -1.14 -6.75 4.38
C LEU A 91 -0.29 -5.49 4.50
N LEU A 92 0.58 -5.26 3.50
CA LEU A 92 1.43 -4.07 3.42
C LEU A 92 1.25 -3.41 2.06
N LEU A 93 0.94 -2.13 2.04
CA LEU A 93 0.93 -1.31 0.83
C LEU A 93 2.15 -0.40 0.86
N ASN A 94 3.02 -0.52 -0.14
CA ASN A 94 4.23 0.27 -0.24
C ASN A 94 4.00 1.52 -1.09
N LEU A 95 4.25 2.68 -0.52
CA LEU A 95 4.22 3.96 -1.23
C LEU A 95 5.62 4.57 -1.39
N ASP A 96 6.66 3.86 -0.93
CA ASP A 96 8.05 4.28 -1.10
C ASP A 96 8.55 4.01 -2.52
N ASP A 97 9.70 4.61 -2.82
CA ASP A 97 10.39 4.37 -4.09
C ASP A 97 11.22 3.08 -4.05
N ALA A 98 11.62 2.65 -2.86
CA ALA A 98 12.41 1.44 -2.64
C ALA A 98 11.59 0.36 -1.95
N PRO A 99 12.02 -0.92 -2.02
CA PRO A 99 11.38 -1.96 -1.23
C PRO A 99 11.47 -1.67 0.26
N PRO A 100 10.38 -1.80 1.03
CA PRO A 100 10.47 -1.64 2.48
C PRO A 100 11.40 -2.70 3.06
N PRO A 101 12.36 -2.36 3.94
CA PRO A 101 13.31 -3.36 4.46
C PRO A 101 12.63 -4.50 5.23
N PHE A 102 11.45 -4.26 5.77
CA PHE A 102 10.71 -5.21 6.61
C PHE A 102 9.58 -5.94 5.85
N PHE A 103 9.51 -5.81 4.52
CA PHE A 103 8.36 -6.33 3.76
C PHE A 103 8.17 -7.84 3.94
N ALA A 104 9.25 -8.58 4.16
CA ALA A 104 9.21 -10.05 4.24
C ALA A 104 8.46 -10.57 5.47
N ARG A 105 8.15 -9.71 6.45
CA ARG A 105 7.30 -10.10 7.59
C ARG A 105 5.84 -10.21 7.21
N TYR A 106 5.43 -9.56 6.11
CA TYR A 106 4.02 -9.49 5.72
C TYR A 106 3.66 -10.64 4.78
N ALA A 107 2.44 -11.12 4.90
CA ALA A 107 1.95 -12.20 4.03
C ALA A 107 1.77 -11.71 2.60
N ARG A 108 1.29 -10.45 2.42
CA ARG A 108 1.09 -9.85 1.11
C ARG A 108 1.61 -8.43 1.07
N LEU A 109 2.23 -8.10 -0.06
CA LEU A 109 2.73 -6.75 -0.35
C LEU A 109 2.06 -6.25 -1.63
N PHE A 110 1.52 -5.03 -1.57
CA PHE A 110 0.93 -4.36 -2.72
C PHE A 110 1.85 -3.25 -3.20
N GLU A 111 2.16 -3.25 -4.50
CA GLU A 111 2.92 -2.21 -5.17
C GLU A 111 2.05 -1.53 -6.22
N VAL A 112 2.13 -0.22 -6.31
CA VAL A 112 1.37 0.57 -7.28
C VAL A 112 2.33 1.40 -8.12
N VAL A 113 2.18 1.33 -9.45
CA VAL A 113 3.09 2.00 -10.39
C VAL A 113 2.26 2.84 -11.36
N SER A 114 2.61 4.12 -11.46
CA SER A 114 1.95 5.02 -12.41
C SER A 114 2.57 4.93 -13.80
N THR A 115 1.97 5.67 -14.74
CA THR A 115 2.50 5.78 -16.11
C THR A 115 3.65 6.78 -16.22
N ASP A 116 3.98 7.49 -15.16
CA ASP A 116 5.11 8.43 -15.13
C ASP A 116 6.44 7.68 -15.31
N ASP A 117 7.31 8.18 -16.21
CA ASP A 117 8.56 7.50 -16.56
C ASP A 117 9.51 7.33 -15.39
N ALA A 118 9.63 8.35 -14.52
CA ALA A 118 10.50 8.27 -13.35
C ALA A 118 9.97 7.25 -12.34
N ASP A 119 8.67 7.21 -12.12
CA ASP A 119 8.03 6.24 -11.24
C ASP A 119 8.21 4.82 -11.78
N ARG A 120 8.03 4.63 -13.07
CA ARG A 120 8.21 3.33 -13.73
C ARG A 120 9.65 2.83 -13.62
N ALA A 121 10.64 3.72 -13.75
CA ALA A 121 12.05 3.34 -13.61
C ALA A 121 12.35 2.83 -12.20
N LYS A 122 11.86 3.52 -11.18
CA LYS A 122 12.02 3.08 -9.78
C LYS A 122 11.28 1.77 -9.51
N ALA A 123 10.11 1.62 -10.10
CA ALA A 123 9.32 0.40 -9.97
C ALA A 123 10.02 -0.82 -10.59
N ARG A 124 10.71 -0.64 -11.71
CA ARG A 124 11.50 -1.74 -12.31
C ARG A 124 12.60 -2.21 -11.36
N GLU A 125 13.22 -1.31 -10.63
CA GLU A 125 14.23 -1.66 -9.64
C GLU A 125 13.62 -2.47 -8.49
N ARG A 126 12.44 -2.05 -7.99
CA ARG A 126 11.73 -2.82 -6.96
C ARG A 126 11.33 -4.20 -7.48
N PHE A 127 10.78 -4.26 -8.69
CA PHE A 127 10.37 -5.52 -9.31
C PHE A 127 11.55 -6.48 -9.40
N SER A 128 12.69 -6.00 -9.91
CA SER A 128 13.91 -6.81 -10.02
C SER A 128 14.39 -7.29 -8.66
N PHE A 129 14.32 -6.44 -7.65
CA PHE A 129 14.70 -6.79 -6.28
C PHE A 129 13.90 -7.99 -5.77
N TYR A 130 12.56 -7.96 -5.93
CA TYR A 130 11.70 -9.05 -5.47
C TYR A 130 11.88 -10.32 -6.32
N ARG A 131 11.94 -10.15 -7.63
CA ARG A 131 12.10 -11.27 -8.57
C ARG A 131 13.39 -12.02 -8.30
N ASP A 132 14.50 -11.30 -8.15
CA ASP A 132 15.83 -11.89 -7.98
C ASP A 132 15.95 -12.66 -6.67
N ARG A 133 15.09 -12.36 -5.70
CA ARG A 133 15.01 -13.07 -4.42
C ARG A 133 13.99 -14.20 -4.41
N GLY A 134 13.37 -14.47 -5.55
CA GLY A 134 12.47 -15.61 -5.70
C GLY A 134 11.05 -15.41 -5.18
N TYR A 135 10.63 -14.17 -4.93
CA TYR A 135 9.25 -13.92 -4.49
C TYR A 135 8.26 -14.12 -5.61
N ALA A 136 7.10 -14.69 -5.30
CA ALA A 136 5.99 -14.81 -6.25
C ALA A 136 5.40 -13.43 -6.51
N ILE A 137 5.31 -13.04 -7.79
CA ILE A 137 4.82 -11.74 -8.21
C ILE A 137 3.62 -11.91 -9.13
N ASN A 138 2.52 -11.26 -8.77
CA ASN A 138 1.32 -11.16 -9.60
C ASN A 138 1.27 -9.78 -10.23
N ASN A 139 0.99 -9.71 -11.53
CA ASN A 139 0.96 -8.45 -12.28
C ASN A 139 -0.46 -8.13 -12.72
N TYR A 140 -0.90 -6.89 -12.43
CA TYR A 140 -2.22 -6.39 -12.80
C TYR A 140 -2.05 -5.12 -13.63
N ASP A 141 -2.31 -5.23 -14.93
CA ASP A 141 -2.20 -4.11 -15.88
C ASP A 141 -3.50 -3.31 -15.89
N LEU A 142 -3.46 -2.10 -15.34
CA LEU A 142 -4.64 -1.26 -15.17
C LEU A 142 -5.06 -0.55 -16.47
N SER A 143 -4.24 -0.58 -17.52
CA SER A 143 -4.60 -0.06 -18.83
C SER A 143 -5.53 -0.98 -19.59
N LYS A 144 -5.60 -2.25 -19.19
CA LYS A 144 -6.46 -3.26 -19.81
C LYS A 144 -7.78 -3.30 -19.08
N LYS A 145 -8.81 -2.69 -19.66
CA LYS A 145 -10.16 -2.77 -19.12
C LYS A 145 -10.87 -3.98 -19.71
N SER A 146 -11.40 -4.76 -18.83
CA SER A 146 -12.30 -5.83 -19.25
C SER A 146 -13.68 -5.26 -19.55
#